data_81aa646b8ae305ce2ad84bd9f3aa98f6
#
_entry.id   81aa646b8ae305ce2ad84bd9f3aa98f6
#
_cell.length_a   1.000
_cell.length_b   1.000
_cell.length_c   1.000
_cell.angle_alpha   90.00
_cell.angle_beta   90.00
_cell.angle_gamma   90.00
#
_symmetry.space_group_name_H-M   'P 1'
#
loop_
_entity.id
_entity.type
_entity.pdbx_description
1 polymer ?
#
loop_
_entity_poly.entity_id
_entity_poly.type
_entity_poly.pdbx_seq_one_letter_code
_entity_poly.pdbx_strand_id
1 'polypeptide(L)'
;MNQRTVSSVIAGQPVAGAPGGRIRSTNPARLDEVVADVALGDAALLVTAARAARDAQRAWADVPAPVRGRAIAHIGRLVEDNKQALAALVTREIGKPYPEALGEVQEIIDTCDFFLGEGRRLYGQTVPSEMPDKQLFTFRNPVGAVAVITAGNFPVAVPSWYIVPALLCGNTVVWKPAEYSAAAAAAMHELFVRGGGLPPGVLNVVYADGPVTFAGLEQALDAGLIDKVGFTGSSEVGGRSTWWCPREQALPPGQVTPARSSAE
;
A
#
# COMPACT_ATOMS: atom_id res chain seq x y z
N MET A 1 12.98 23.46 -13.00
CA MET A 1 12.22 22.21 -13.10
C MET A 1 10.80 22.51 -12.65
N ASN A 2 9.79 22.04 -13.38
CA ASN A 2 8.39 22.35 -13.02
C ASN A 2 8.00 21.75 -11.68
N GLN A 3 7.33 22.53 -10.86
CA GLN A 3 6.66 22.12 -9.63
C GLN A 3 5.63 21.02 -9.97
N ARG A 4 5.67 19.90 -9.26
CA ARG A 4 4.72 18.78 -9.47
C ARG A 4 3.46 19.05 -8.63
N THR A 5 2.29 19.00 -9.26
CA THR A 5 1.02 18.93 -8.51
C THR A 5 0.70 17.49 -8.22
N VAL A 6 0.48 17.17 -6.95
CA VAL A 6 0.18 15.82 -6.46
C VAL A 6 -1.22 15.80 -5.85
N SER A 7 -2.03 14.83 -6.25
CA SER A 7 -3.35 14.58 -5.68
C SER A 7 -3.56 13.10 -5.46
N SER A 8 -4.46 12.75 -4.56
CA SER A 8 -4.89 11.37 -4.34
C SER A 8 -5.41 10.75 -5.65
N VAL A 9 -5.20 9.44 -5.82
CA VAL A 9 -5.70 8.70 -6.98
C VAL A 9 -6.55 7.53 -6.48
N ILE A 10 -7.82 7.52 -6.87
CA ILE A 10 -8.81 6.53 -6.46
C ILE A 10 -9.41 5.90 -7.71
N ALA A 11 -9.48 4.59 -7.74
CA ALA A 11 -9.96 3.82 -8.90
C ALA A 11 -9.29 4.26 -10.22
N GLY A 12 -7.99 4.58 -10.17
CA GLY A 12 -7.20 5.03 -11.32
C GLY A 12 -7.44 6.48 -11.75
N GLN A 13 -8.30 7.24 -11.04
CA GLN A 13 -8.63 8.63 -11.35
C GLN A 13 -8.04 9.58 -10.31
N PRO A 14 -7.35 10.65 -10.74
CA PRO A 14 -6.92 11.70 -9.83
C PRO A 14 -8.14 12.41 -9.23
N VAL A 15 -8.06 12.66 -7.93
CA VAL A 15 -9.12 13.35 -7.18
C VAL A 15 -8.99 14.86 -7.42
N ALA A 16 -10.11 15.48 -7.80
CA ALA A 16 -10.19 16.93 -7.91
C ALA A 16 -10.35 17.58 -6.53
N GLY A 17 -9.72 18.75 -6.37
CA GLY A 17 -9.82 19.52 -5.12
C GLY A 17 -8.81 19.08 -4.05
N ALA A 18 -8.94 19.68 -2.88
CA ALA A 18 -8.09 19.46 -1.72
C ALA A 18 -8.93 19.69 -0.44
N PRO A 19 -9.88 18.78 -0.11
CA PRO A 19 -10.77 18.98 1.03
C PRO A 19 -10.04 19.04 2.37
N GLY A 20 -8.85 18.40 2.48
CA GLY A 20 -7.96 18.51 3.63
C GLY A 20 -6.96 19.67 3.57
N GLY A 21 -7.07 20.55 2.55
CA GLY A 21 -6.13 21.65 2.34
C GLY A 21 -4.96 21.27 1.43
N ARG A 22 -3.92 22.11 1.44
CA ARG A 22 -2.71 21.92 0.64
C ARG A 22 -1.47 22.10 1.48
N ILE A 23 -0.44 21.35 1.13
CA ILE A 23 0.91 21.53 1.68
C ILE A 23 1.92 21.58 0.53
N ARG A 24 3.09 22.14 0.83
CA ARG A 24 4.23 22.13 -0.09
C ARG A 24 5.30 21.20 0.47
N SER A 25 5.70 20.22 -0.35
CA SER A 25 6.92 19.47 -0.11
C SER A 25 8.09 20.28 -0.69
N THR A 26 9.09 20.57 0.13
CA THR A 26 10.25 21.38 -0.25
C THR A 26 11.53 20.55 -0.15
N ASN A 27 12.52 20.90 -0.96
CA ASN A 27 13.85 20.29 -0.88
C ASN A 27 14.53 20.71 0.43
N PRO A 28 14.85 19.78 1.35
CA PRO A 28 15.44 20.13 2.65
C PRO A 28 16.84 20.75 2.54
N ALA A 29 17.55 20.55 1.43
CA ALA A 29 18.83 21.21 1.16
C ALA A 29 18.67 22.60 0.51
N ARG A 30 17.48 22.93 -0.01
CA ARG A 30 17.16 24.20 -0.65
C ARG A 30 15.69 24.55 -0.38
N LEU A 31 15.42 25.19 0.74
CA LEU A 31 14.06 25.43 1.24
C LEU A 31 13.19 26.34 0.35
N ASP A 32 13.81 27.08 -0.56
CA ASP A 32 13.16 27.87 -1.62
C ASP A 32 12.68 27.02 -2.81
N GLU A 33 13.18 25.80 -2.92
CA GLU A 33 12.78 24.86 -3.96
C GLU A 33 11.56 24.02 -3.55
N VAL A 34 10.40 24.33 -4.12
CA VAL A 34 9.20 23.50 -3.97
C VAL A 34 9.29 22.30 -4.91
N VAL A 35 9.25 21.09 -4.34
CA VAL A 35 9.26 19.82 -5.09
C VAL A 35 7.86 19.46 -5.55
N ALA A 36 6.88 19.58 -4.65
CA ALA A 36 5.48 19.32 -4.96
C ALA A 36 4.51 20.25 -4.22
N ASP A 37 3.39 20.53 -4.86
CA ASP A 37 2.18 21.08 -4.24
C ASP A 37 1.18 19.93 -4.08
N VAL A 38 0.91 19.55 -2.83
CA VAL A 38 0.17 18.35 -2.48
C VAL A 38 -1.24 18.70 -2.02
N ALA A 39 -2.23 18.20 -2.74
CA ALA A 39 -3.64 18.31 -2.35
C ALA A 39 -3.95 17.22 -1.31
N LEU A 40 -4.30 17.62 -0.09
CA LEU A 40 -4.69 16.71 0.98
C LEU A 40 -6.18 16.35 0.90
N GLY A 41 -6.47 15.09 1.18
CA GLY A 41 -7.81 14.56 1.36
C GLY A 41 -8.31 14.73 2.79
N ASP A 42 -9.60 14.53 2.95
CA ASP A 42 -10.29 14.40 4.23
C ASP A 42 -10.58 12.93 4.59
N ALA A 43 -11.22 12.70 5.74
CA ALA A 43 -11.62 11.37 6.19
C ALA A 43 -12.60 10.69 5.21
N ALA A 44 -13.51 11.44 4.61
CA ALA A 44 -14.48 10.92 3.64
C ALA A 44 -13.80 10.41 2.36
N LEU A 45 -12.71 11.08 1.93
CA LEU A 45 -11.93 10.64 0.79
C LEU A 45 -11.24 9.30 1.07
N LEU A 46 -10.76 9.09 2.30
CA LEU A 46 -10.14 7.83 2.69
C LEU A 46 -11.18 6.68 2.71
N VAL A 47 -12.38 6.92 3.19
CA VAL A 47 -13.50 5.97 3.11
C VAL A 47 -13.87 5.66 1.65
N THR A 48 -13.85 6.67 0.79
CA THR A 48 -14.09 6.50 -0.67
C THR A 48 -13.03 5.60 -1.30
N ALA A 49 -11.75 5.79 -0.95
CA ALA A 49 -10.67 4.93 -1.41
C ALA A 49 -10.81 3.48 -0.90
N ALA A 50 -11.22 3.32 0.36
CA ALA A 50 -11.48 2.02 0.96
C ALA A 50 -12.62 1.28 0.24
N ARG A 51 -13.69 1.99 -0.12
CA ARG A 51 -14.79 1.44 -0.91
C ARG A 51 -14.33 1.00 -2.29
N ALA A 52 -13.59 1.84 -2.99
CA ALA A 52 -13.03 1.50 -4.31
C ALA A 52 -12.11 0.27 -4.25
N ALA A 53 -11.29 0.14 -3.19
CA ALA A 53 -10.48 -1.04 -2.96
C ALA A 53 -11.33 -2.28 -2.69
N ARG A 54 -12.37 -2.17 -1.87
CA ARG A 54 -13.31 -3.27 -1.57
C ARG A 54 -14.02 -3.74 -2.84
N ASP A 55 -14.52 -2.83 -3.65
CA ASP A 55 -15.24 -3.15 -4.89
C ASP A 55 -14.36 -3.88 -5.92
N ALA A 56 -13.08 -3.51 -6.00
CA ALA A 56 -12.11 -4.15 -6.91
C ALA A 56 -11.56 -5.49 -6.39
N GLN A 57 -11.70 -5.78 -5.10
CA GLN A 57 -10.97 -6.86 -4.43
C GLN A 57 -11.32 -8.24 -4.99
N ARG A 58 -12.60 -8.54 -5.20
CA ARG A 58 -13.04 -9.85 -5.68
C ARG A 58 -12.46 -10.17 -7.06
N ALA A 59 -12.59 -9.22 -7.99
CA ALA A 59 -12.10 -9.40 -9.35
C ALA A 59 -10.57 -9.59 -9.39
N TRP A 60 -9.82 -8.87 -8.52
CA TRP A 60 -8.38 -9.06 -8.41
C TRP A 60 -8.00 -10.39 -7.75
N ALA A 61 -8.73 -10.83 -6.75
CA ALA A 61 -8.52 -12.13 -6.09
C ALA A 61 -8.73 -13.32 -7.07
N ASP A 62 -9.69 -13.20 -7.98
CA ASP A 62 -10.00 -14.22 -8.98
C ASP A 62 -8.92 -14.33 -10.09
N VAL A 63 -8.04 -13.34 -10.24
CA VAL A 63 -6.86 -13.43 -11.11
C VAL A 63 -5.89 -14.48 -10.54
N PRO A 64 -5.47 -15.51 -11.30
CA PRO A 64 -4.55 -16.52 -10.78
C PRO A 64 -3.24 -15.93 -10.25
N ALA A 65 -2.75 -16.41 -9.10
CA ALA A 65 -1.54 -15.87 -8.45
C ALA A 65 -0.30 -15.79 -9.36
N PRO A 66 -0.02 -16.78 -10.26
CA PRO A 66 1.08 -16.64 -11.22
C PRO A 66 0.87 -15.51 -12.24
N VAL A 67 -0.37 -15.14 -12.54
CA VAL A 67 -0.68 -14.00 -13.42
C VAL A 67 -0.42 -12.68 -12.69
N ARG A 68 -0.84 -12.57 -11.42
CA ARG A 68 -0.50 -11.44 -10.56
C ARG A 68 1.02 -11.30 -10.41
N GLY A 69 1.75 -12.41 -10.23
CA GLY A 69 3.22 -12.42 -10.19
C GLY A 69 3.87 -11.84 -11.46
N ARG A 70 3.32 -12.13 -12.64
CA ARG A 70 3.80 -11.51 -13.89
C ARG A 70 3.56 -10.01 -13.97
N ALA A 71 2.42 -9.53 -13.44
CA ALA A 71 2.16 -8.08 -13.34
C ALA A 71 3.18 -7.41 -12.41
N ILE A 72 3.48 -8.03 -11.26
CA ILE A 72 4.51 -7.55 -10.32
C ILE A 72 5.90 -7.52 -10.96
N ALA A 73 6.31 -8.57 -11.68
CA ALA A 73 7.58 -8.57 -12.40
C ALA A 73 7.64 -7.48 -13.48
N HIS A 74 6.53 -7.16 -14.12
CA HIS A 74 6.47 -6.05 -15.07
C HIS A 74 6.67 -4.71 -14.36
N ILE A 75 6.03 -4.51 -13.19
CA ILE A 75 6.27 -3.33 -12.33
C ILE A 75 7.75 -3.21 -11.98
N GLY A 76 8.40 -4.31 -11.56
CA GLY A 76 9.84 -4.33 -11.24
C GLY A 76 10.70 -3.80 -12.39
N ARG A 77 10.46 -4.26 -13.62
CA ARG A 77 11.18 -3.77 -14.82
C ARG A 77 10.94 -2.28 -15.09
N LEU A 78 9.71 -1.80 -14.92
CA LEU A 78 9.41 -0.37 -15.06
C LEU A 78 10.11 0.48 -14.02
N VAL A 79 10.22 -0.01 -12.79
CA VAL A 79 10.99 0.66 -11.73
C VAL A 79 12.48 0.66 -12.08
N GLU A 80 13.02 -0.44 -12.60
CA GLU A 80 14.41 -0.53 -13.07
C GLU A 80 14.70 0.49 -14.17
N ASP A 81 13.85 0.58 -15.19
CA ASP A 81 13.96 1.55 -16.29
C ASP A 81 13.91 3.01 -15.80
N ASN A 82 13.26 3.27 -14.65
CA ASN A 82 13.11 4.60 -14.06
C ASN A 82 13.94 4.81 -12.79
N LYS A 83 14.88 3.90 -12.46
CA LYS A 83 15.60 3.85 -11.20
C LYS A 83 16.30 5.16 -10.86
N GLN A 84 17.07 5.72 -11.80
CA GLN A 84 17.81 6.96 -11.59
C GLN A 84 16.89 8.16 -11.36
N ALA A 85 15.80 8.23 -12.10
CA ALA A 85 14.84 9.34 -11.99
C ALA A 85 14.08 9.29 -10.65
N LEU A 86 13.67 8.10 -10.21
CA LEU A 86 12.98 7.92 -8.93
C LEU A 86 13.94 8.19 -7.76
N ALA A 87 15.18 7.69 -7.81
CA ALA A 87 16.20 7.95 -6.79
C ALA A 87 16.53 9.45 -6.68
N ALA A 88 16.70 10.13 -7.81
CA ALA A 88 16.92 11.58 -7.81
C ALA A 88 15.75 12.37 -7.20
N LEU A 89 14.51 11.90 -7.41
CA LEU A 89 13.34 12.51 -6.81
C LEU A 89 13.31 12.28 -5.29
N VAL A 90 13.60 11.07 -4.81
CA VAL A 90 13.74 10.76 -3.39
C VAL A 90 14.81 11.64 -2.73
N THR A 91 16.00 11.77 -3.34
CA THR A 91 17.06 12.66 -2.84
C THR A 91 16.58 14.10 -2.74
N ARG A 92 15.91 14.58 -3.78
CA ARG A 92 15.45 15.97 -3.87
C ARG A 92 14.33 16.27 -2.86
N GLU A 93 13.43 15.33 -2.60
CA GLU A 93 12.25 15.56 -1.77
C GLU A 93 12.53 15.39 -0.28
N ILE A 94 13.31 14.37 0.12
CA ILE A 94 13.55 14.06 1.52
C ILE A 94 15.02 14.26 1.98
N GLY A 95 15.91 14.66 1.06
CA GLY A 95 17.32 14.92 1.38
C GLY A 95 18.17 13.66 1.56
N LYS A 96 17.69 12.48 1.20
CA LYS A 96 18.47 11.24 1.27
C LYS A 96 19.67 11.30 0.30
N PRO A 97 20.90 10.89 0.71
CA PRO A 97 22.02 10.80 -0.21
C PRO A 97 21.69 9.95 -1.45
N TYR A 98 22.08 10.41 -2.63
CA TYR A 98 21.70 9.77 -3.89
C TYR A 98 22.08 8.28 -3.99
N PRO A 99 23.28 7.83 -3.52
CA PRO A 99 23.61 6.40 -3.50
C PRO A 99 22.66 5.57 -2.61
N GLU A 100 22.20 6.13 -1.47
CA GLU A 100 21.22 5.47 -0.60
C GLU A 100 19.84 5.43 -1.25
N ALA A 101 19.45 6.51 -1.93
CA ALA A 101 18.20 6.54 -2.69
C ALA A 101 18.19 5.52 -3.85
N LEU A 102 19.34 5.31 -4.53
CA LEU A 102 19.51 4.25 -5.53
C LEU A 102 19.34 2.85 -4.91
N GLY A 103 19.91 2.64 -3.72
CA GLY A 103 19.75 1.40 -2.96
C GLY A 103 18.28 1.16 -2.60
N GLU A 104 17.59 2.19 -2.14
CA GLU A 104 16.17 2.12 -1.80
C GLU A 104 15.30 1.74 -3.01
N VAL A 105 15.55 2.31 -4.18
CA VAL A 105 14.82 1.92 -5.41
C VAL A 105 15.18 0.50 -5.84
N GLN A 106 16.42 0.04 -5.59
CA GLN A 106 16.81 -1.36 -5.85
C GLN A 106 15.94 -2.33 -5.03
N GLU A 107 15.63 -2.00 -3.79
CA GLU A 107 14.80 -2.85 -2.94
C GLU A 107 13.38 -3.06 -3.48
N ILE A 108 12.83 -2.09 -4.23
CA ILE A 108 11.54 -2.31 -4.93
C ILE A 108 11.69 -3.39 -6.00
N ILE A 109 12.79 -3.32 -6.78
CA ILE A 109 13.08 -4.27 -7.87
C ILE A 109 13.25 -5.67 -7.29
N ASP A 110 14.10 -5.81 -6.27
CA ASP A 110 14.38 -7.09 -5.60
C ASP A 110 13.11 -7.69 -4.98
N THR A 111 12.25 -6.84 -4.39
CA THR A 111 10.95 -7.25 -3.85
C THR A 111 10.05 -7.78 -4.97
N CYS A 112 9.98 -7.11 -6.11
CA CYS A 112 9.18 -7.56 -7.25
C CYS A 112 9.69 -8.89 -7.80
N ASP A 113 11.00 -9.08 -7.91
CA ASP A 113 11.61 -10.30 -8.39
C ASP A 113 11.38 -11.48 -7.43
N PHE A 114 11.51 -11.24 -6.14
CA PHE A 114 11.19 -12.25 -5.11
C PHE A 114 9.73 -12.70 -5.23
N PHE A 115 8.79 -11.77 -5.27
CA PHE A 115 7.36 -12.07 -5.29
C PHE A 115 6.85 -12.60 -6.64
N LEU A 116 7.56 -12.43 -7.75
CA LEU A 116 7.30 -13.16 -8.99
C LEU A 116 7.29 -14.68 -8.74
N GLY A 117 8.30 -15.17 -8.04
CA GLY A 117 8.43 -16.60 -7.69
C GLY A 117 7.36 -17.06 -6.71
N GLU A 118 7.04 -16.22 -5.73
CA GLU A 118 6.04 -16.52 -4.70
C GLU A 118 4.62 -16.71 -5.27
N GLY A 119 4.30 -16.09 -6.42
CA GLY A 119 3.04 -16.33 -7.11
C GLY A 119 2.79 -17.78 -7.50
N ARG A 120 3.84 -18.62 -7.55
CA ARG A 120 3.75 -20.07 -7.79
C ARG A 120 3.89 -20.90 -6.51
N ARG A 121 4.11 -20.28 -5.35
CA ARG A 121 4.34 -20.93 -4.06
C ARG A 121 3.24 -20.64 -3.03
N LEU A 122 2.13 -20.03 -3.43
CA LEU A 122 0.94 -19.86 -2.60
C LEU A 122 0.14 -21.16 -2.51
N TYR A 123 0.81 -22.28 -2.14
CA TYR A 123 0.15 -23.56 -1.98
C TYR A 123 -0.44 -23.73 -0.58
N GLY A 124 -1.45 -24.61 -0.51
CA GLY A 124 -1.97 -25.16 0.73
C GLY A 124 -1.27 -26.47 1.09
N GLN A 125 -1.90 -27.21 1.97
CA GLN A 125 -1.47 -28.52 2.45
C GLN A 125 -2.57 -29.55 2.20
N THR A 126 -2.15 -30.78 1.91
CA THR A 126 -3.01 -31.95 2.02
C THR A 126 -2.84 -32.52 3.41
N VAL A 127 -3.92 -32.64 4.16
CA VAL A 127 -3.89 -33.06 5.57
C VAL A 127 -4.57 -34.44 5.68
N PRO A 128 -3.94 -35.45 6.35
CA PRO A 128 -4.59 -36.73 6.60
C PRO A 128 -5.85 -36.57 7.46
N SER A 129 -6.84 -37.41 7.21
CA SER A 129 -8.06 -37.52 8.02
C SER A 129 -8.09 -38.87 8.73
N GLU A 130 -8.67 -38.90 9.92
CA GLU A 130 -9.00 -40.13 10.62
C GLU A 130 -10.17 -40.89 9.96
N MET A 131 -10.95 -40.20 9.13
CA MET A 131 -12.07 -40.80 8.41
C MET A 131 -11.60 -41.32 7.06
N PRO A 132 -11.86 -42.62 6.71
CA PRO A 132 -11.28 -43.24 5.51
C PRO A 132 -11.71 -42.59 4.18
N ASP A 133 -12.90 -42.01 4.12
CA ASP A 133 -13.46 -41.43 2.88
C ASP A 133 -13.38 -39.89 2.87
N LYS A 134 -12.55 -39.27 3.74
CA LYS A 134 -12.42 -37.84 3.87
C LYS A 134 -11.04 -37.35 3.48
N GLN A 135 -10.99 -36.39 2.58
CA GLN A 135 -9.77 -35.64 2.23
C GLN A 135 -9.86 -34.22 2.78
N LEU A 136 -8.75 -33.74 3.36
CA LEU A 136 -8.65 -32.38 3.91
C LEU A 136 -7.59 -31.60 3.15
N PHE A 137 -7.92 -30.36 2.83
CA PHE A 137 -7.03 -29.44 2.13
C PHE A 137 -7.06 -28.09 2.82
N THR A 138 -5.92 -27.39 2.84
CA THR A 138 -5.85 -25.97 3.18
C THR A 138 -5.57 -25.16 1.93
N PHE A 139 -6.08 -23.94 1.90
CA PHE A 139 -5.85 -22.98 0.81
C PHE A 139 -5.43 -21.64 1.42
N ARG A 140 -4.58 -20.89 0.69
CA ARG A 140 -4.26 -19.51 1.02
C ARG A 140 -5.21 -18.59 0.29
N ASN A 141 -6.01 -17.87 1.06
CA ASN A 141 -6.95 -16.88 0.52
C ASN A 141 -6.47 -15.46 0.84
N PRO A 142 -6.79 -14.47 -0.01
CA PRO A 142 -6.58 -13.07 0.33
C PRO A 142 -7.38 -12.68 1.58
N VAL A 143 -6.84 -11.77 2.38
CA VAL A 143 -7.58 -11.21 3.53
C VAL A 143 -8.64 -10.20 3.10
N GLY A 144 -8.44 -9.52 1.96
CA GLY A 144 -9.40 -8.56 1.43
C GLY A 144 -8.77 -7.23 1.02
N ALA A 145 -9.31 -6.11 1.48
CA ALA A 145 -8.76 -4.78 1.28
C ALA A 145 -7.84 -4.40 2.45
N VAL A 146 -6.65 -3.89 2.13
CA VAL A 146 -5.60 -3.57 3.10
C VAL A 146 -5.30 -2.07 3.07
N ALA A 147 -5.30 -1.42 4.23
CA ALA A 147 -4.75 -0.07 4.37
C ALA A 147 -3.25 -0.18 4.68
N VAL A 148 -2.42 0.59 3.98
CA VAL A 148 -0.97 0.65 4.17
C VAL A 148 -0.58 2.08 4.51
N ILE A 149 -0.02 2.29 5.71
CA ILE A 149 0.47 3.60 6.16
C ILE A 149 1.98 3.51 6.27
N THR A 150 2.69 4.42 5.62
CA THR A 150 4.14 4.40 5.60
C THR A 150 4.75 5.74 5.99
N ALA A 151 5.90 5.68 6.66
CA ALA A 151 6.71 6.85 6.98
C ALA A 151 7.49 7.34 5.76
N GLY A 152 8.01 8.58 5.84
CA GLY A 152 8.70 9.21 4.72
C GLY A 152 10.22 9.05 4.70
N ASN A 153 10.83 8.38 5.68
CA ASN A 153 12.27 8.13 5.71
C ASN A 153 12.74 7.07 4.68
N PHE A 154 11.85 6.14 4.30
CA PHE A 154 12.00 5.19 3.21
C PHE A 154 10.75 5.26 2.33
N PRO A 155 10.57 6.34 1.54
CA PRO A 155 9.29 6.67 0.92
C PRO A 155 8.88 5.73 -0.21
N VAL A 156 9.76 4.88 -0.71
CA VAL A 156 9.48 3.97 -1.83
C VAL A 156 9.80 2.50 -1.52
N ALA A 157 10.87 2.19 -0.76
CA ALA A 157 11.20 0.80 -0.40
C ALA A 157 10.16 0.21 0.55
N VAL A 158 9.95 0.84 1.71
CA VAL A 158 9.02 0.32 2.73
C VAL A 158 7.59 0.16 2.20
N PRO A 159 7.01 1.09 1.43
CA PRO A 159 5.72 0.83 0.79
C PRO A 159 5.71 -0.42 -0.09
N SER A 160 6.80 -0.68 -0.83
CA SER A 160 6.87 -1.87 -1.71
C SER A 160 6.78 -3.18 -0.94
N TRP A 161 7.36 -3.23 0.27
CA TRP A 161 7.33 -4.43 1.14
C TRP A 161 5.93 -4.78 1.65
N TYR A 162 5.01 -3.82 1.67
CA TYR A 162 3.60 -4.03 1.99
C TYR A 162 2.75 -4.25 0.73
N ILE A 163 2.92 -3.36 -0.27
CA ILE A 163 2.06 -3.30 -1.45
C ILE A 163 2.26 -4.54 -2.33
N VAL A 164 3.52 -4.89 -2.64
CA VAL A 164 3.83 -6.00 -3.56
C VAL A 164 3.29 -7.34 -3.05
N PRO A 165 3.59 -7.78 -1.80
CA PRO A 165 3.01 -9.02 -1.27
C PRO A 165 1.49 -8.97 -1.12
N ALA A 166 0.91 -7.82 -0.73
CA ALA A 166 -0.53 -7.69 -0.65
C ALA A 166 -1.19 -7.94 -2.02
N LEU A 167 -0.69 -7.29 -3.06
CA LEU A 167 -1.18 -7.46 -4.43
C LEU A 167 -0.99 -8.89 -4.93
N LEU A 168 0.17 -9.51 -4.68
CA LEU A 168 0.43 -10.89 -5.07
C LEU A 168 -0.57 -11.86 -4.43
N CYS A 169 -0.87 -11.68 -3.16
CA CYS A 169 -1.81 -12.51 -2.43
C CYS A 169 -3.28 -12.26 -2.82
N GLY A 170 -3.56 -11.34 -3.76
CA GLY A 170 -4.91 -11.05 -4.24
C GLY A 170 -5.66 -10.03 -3.39
N ASN A 171 -4.98 -9.29 -2.54
CA ASN A 171 -5.55 -8.19 -1.79
C ASN A 171 -5.51 -6.90 -2.63
N THR A 172 -6.40 -5.97 -2.29
CA THR A 172 -6.35 -4.59 -2.78
C THR A 172 -5.80 -3.66 -1.72
N VAL A 173 -5.30 -2.50 -2.13
CA VAL A 173 -4.55 -1.61 -1.25
C VAL A 173 -5.09 -0.18 -1.31
N VAL A 174 -5.24 0.42 -0.13
CA VAL A 174 -5.32 1.87 0.09
C VAL A 174 -4.01 2.30 0.74
N TRP A 175 -3.16 2.99 0.01
CA TRP A 175 -1.87 3.45 0.49
C TRP A 175 -1.94 4.90 0.95
N LYS A 176 -1.54 5.17 2.18
CA LYS A 176 -1.32 6.51 2.73
C LYS A 176 0.19 6.71 2.98
N PRO A 177 0.93 7.31 2.06
CA PRO A 177 2.33 7.72 2.27
C PRO A 177 2.42 8.92 3.20
N ALA A 178 3.63 9.21 3.69
CA ALA A 178 3.88 10.47 4.37
C ALA A 178 3.69 11.66 3.41
N GLU A 179 3.01 12.69 3.87
CA GLU A 179 2.63 13.85 3.05
C GLU A 179 3.83 14.66 2.55
N TYR A 180 4.95 14.65 3.28
CA TYR A 180 6.19 15.32 2.89
C TYR A 180 7.09 14.52 1.93
N SER A 181 6.69 13.28 1.56
CA SER A 181 7.33 12.46 0.53
C SER A 181 6.36 12.15 -0.64
N ALA A 182 5.41 13.03 -0.86
CA ALA A 182 4.30 12.80 -1.77
C ALA A 182 4.70 12.74 -3.25
N ALA A 183 5.74 13.44 -3.67
CA ALA A 183 6.19 13.40 -5.07
C ALA A 183 6.83 12.04 -5.42
N ALA A 184 7.66 11.50 -4.52
CA ALA A 184 8.24 10.17 -4.67
C ALA A 184 7.15 9.10 -4.66
N ALA A 185 6.20 9.19 -3.72
CA ALA A 185 5.05 8.28 -3.64
C ALA A 185 4.18 8.33 -4.90
N ALA A 186 3.90 9.52 -5.43
CA ALA A 186 3.13 9.69 -6.66
C ALA A 186 3.85 9.08 -7.87
N ALA A 187 5.17 9.25 -7.97
CA ALA A 187 5.97 8.65 -9.04
C ALA A 187 5.94 7.12 -8.97
N MET A 188 6.13 6.55 -7.78
CA MET A 188 6.02 5.10 -7.56
C MET A 188 4.62 4.58 -7.90
N HIS A 189 3.56 5.24 -7.41
CA HIS A 189 2.19 4.85 -7.70
C HIS A 189 1.89 4.87 -9.21
N GLU A 190 2.37 5.88 -9.93
CA GLU A 190 2.20 5.99 -11.38
C GLU A 190 2.87 4.82 -12.12
N LEU A 191 4.08 4.44 -11.74
CA LEU A 191 4.77 3.26 -12.30
C LEU A 191 3.97 1.98 -12.03
N PHE A 192 3.43 1.81 -10.84
CA PHE A 192 2.68 0.62 -10.44
C PHE A 192 1.34 0.50 -11.18
N VAL A 193 0.56 1.58 -11.24
CA VAL A 193 -0.80 1.55 -11.78
C VAL A 193 -0.81 1.68 -13.29
N ARG A 194 -0.24 2.76 -13.83
CA ARG A 194 -0.28 3.01 -15.27
C ARG A 194 0.66 2.11 -16.05
N GLY A 195 1.92 2.03 -15.59
CA GLY A 195 2.93 1.22 -16.22
C GLY A 195 2.71 -0.27 -16.00
N GLY A 196 2.39 -0.67 -14.76
CA GLY A 196 2.17 -2.06 -14.37
C GLY A 196 0.85 -2.66 -14.83
N GLY A 197 -0.08 -1.83 -15.30
CA GLY A 197 -1.39 -2.28 -15.80
C GLY A 197 -2.30 -2.85 -14.72
N LEU A 198 -2.18 -2.37 -13.47
CA LEU A 198 -3.10 -2.77 -12.41
C LEU A 198 -4.51 -2.27 -12.69
N PRO A 199 -5.54 -3.10 -12.51
CA PRO A 199 -6.92 -2.67 -12.67
C PRO A 199 -7.29 -1.50 -11.75
N PRO A 200 -8.21 -0.61 -12.16
CA PRO A 200 -8.70 0.47 -11.31
C PRO A 200 -9.18 -0.05 -9.95
N GLY A 201 -8.83 0.64 -8.87
CA GLY A 201 -9.22 0.27 -7.50
C GLY A 201 -8.31 -0.75 -6.81
N VAL A 202 -7.45 -1.47 -7.54
CA VAL A 202 -6.53 -2.46 -6.95
C VAL A 202 -5.46 -1.80 -6.08
N LEU A 203 -4.95 -0.64 -6.50
CA LEU A 203 -4.05 0.21 -5.71
C LEU A 203 -4.53 1.65 -5.76
N ASN A 204 -4.91 2.17 -4.60
CA ASN A 204 -5.33 3.56 -4.41
C ASN A 204 -4.32 4.27 -3.53
N VAL A 205 -4.08 5.57 -3.77
CA VAL A 205 -3.22 6.40 -2.93
C VAL A 205 -3.98 7.61 -2.42
N VAL A 206 -3.90 7.86 -1.10
CA VAL A 206 -4.54 9.01 -0.44
C VAL A 206 -3.48 9.79 0.33
N TYR A 207 -3.39 11.09 0.06
CA TYR A 207 -2.55 12.01 0.81
C TYR A 207 -3.42 12.70 1.86
N ALA A 208 -3.10 12.52 3.13
CA ALA A 208 -3.82 13.10 4.26
C ALA A 208 -2.88 13.24 5.46
N ASP A 209 -3.18 14.14 6.37
CA ASP A 209 -2.46 14.24 7.64
C ASP A 209 -2.80 13.09 8.60
N GLY A 210 -2.08 13.02 9.71
CA GLY A 210 -2.24 11.94 10.69
C GLY A 210 -3.65 11.87 11.30
N PRO A 211 -4.20 12.95 11.87
CA PRO A 211 -5.53 12.97 12.46
C PRO A 211 -6.65 12.58 11.50
N VAL A 212 -6.61 13.13 10.29
CA VAL A 212 -7.58 12.80 9.22
C VAL A 212 -7.46 11.35 8.78
N THR A 213 -6.22 10.85 8.66
CA THR A 213 -5.97 9.44 8.33
C THR A 213 -6.59 8.52 9.37
N PHE A 214 -6.39 8.84 10.66
CA PHE A 214 -6.95 8.08 11.77
C PHE A 214 -8.48 8.00 11.68
N ALA A 215 -9.13 9.16 11.60
CA ALA A 215 -10.60 9.25 11.54
C ALA A 215 -11.19 8.51 10.31
N GLY A 216 -10.54 8.64 9.15
CA GLY A 216 -11.00 7.97 7.94
C GLY A 216 -10.81 6.46 7.97
N LEU A 217 -9.72 5.97 8.57
CA LEU A 217 -9.49 4.53 8.74
C LEU A 217 -10.45 3.91 9.76
N GLU A 218 -10.72 4.58 10.87
CA GLU A 218 -11.70 4.14 11.86
C GLU A 218 -13.08 3.94 11.19
N GLN A 219 -13.54 4.94 10.44
CA GLN A 219 -14.79 4.85 9.69
C GLN A 219 -14.78 3.71 8.66
N ALA A 220 -13.67 3.50 7.95
CA ALA A 220 -13.54 2.45 6.94
C ALA A 220 -13.52 1.04 7.57
N LEU A 221 -12.90 0.88 8.75
CA LEU A 221 -12.88 -0.36 9.52
C LEU A 221 -14.27 -0.68 10.08
N ASP A 222 -14.93 0.30 10.68
CA ASP A 222 -16.30 0.14 11.23
C ASP A 222 -17.30 -0.21 10.13
N ALA A 223 -17.11 0.32 8.93
CA ALA A 223 -17.92 -0.01 7.76
C ALA A 223 -17.56 -1.35 7.09
N GLY A 224 -16.57 -2.10 7.60
CA GLY A 224 -16.11 -3.36 7.02
C GLY A 224 -15.46 -3.21 5.63
N LEU A 225 -14.93 -2.03 5.30
CA LEU A 225 -14.30 -1.74 4.01
C LEU A 225 -12.81 -2.11 3.99
N ILE A 226 -12.17 -2.16 5.15
CA ILE A 226 -10.76 -2.56 5.33
C ILE A 226 -10.70 -3.77 6.26
N ASP A 227 -9.90 -4.77 5.90
CA ASP A 227 -9.75 -6.02 6.65
C ASP A 227 -8.44 -6.08 7.43
N LYS A 228 -7.42 -5.32 7.00
CA LYS A 228 -6.09 -5.31 7.62
C LYS A 228 -5.44 -3.94 7.47
N VAL A 229 -4.65 -3.56 8.48
CA VAL A 229 -3.79 -2.37 8.42
C VAL A 229 -2.34 -2.81 8.51
N GLY A 230 -1.51 -2.36 7.56
CA GLY A 230 -0.06 -2.40 7.62
C GLY A 230 0.45 -1.01 7.99
N PHE A 231 1.29 -0.91 9.00
CA PHE A 231 1.78 0.36 9.52
C PHE A 231 3.30 0.36 9.69
N THR A 232 3.94 1.40 9.22
CA THR A 232 5.33 1.75 9.57
C THR A 232 5.37 3.23 9.92
N GLY A 233 5.84 3.53 11.12
CA GLY A 233 5.92 4.89 11.66
C GLY A 233 6.43 4.91 13.09
N SER A 234 6.18 6.01 13.81
CA SER A 234 6.59 6.13 15.21
C SER A 234 5.79 5.18 16.12
N SER A 235 6.44 4.73 17.22
CA SER A 235 5.79 3.90 18.25
C SER A 235 4.57 4.60 18.87
N GLU A 236 4.59 5.94 18.97
CA GLU A 236 3.45 6.71 19.48
C GLU A 236 2.21 6.55 18.58
N VAL A 237 2.39 6.72 17.26
CA VAL A 237 1.30 6.56 16.29
C VAL A 237 0.88 5.10 16.18
N GLY A 238 1.84 4.17 16.21
CA GLY A 238 1.58 2.73 16.24
C GLY A 238 0.75 2.31 17.45
N GLY A 239 1.07 2.83 18.64
CA GLY A 239 0.31 2.58 19.86
C GLY A 239 -1.16 3.05 19.78
N ARG A 240 -1.41 4.16 19.10
CA ARG A 240 -2.81 4.62 18.83
C ARG A 240 -3.52 3.68 17.86
N SER A 241 -2.83 3.10 16.89
CA SER A 241 -3.42 2.20 15.90
C SER A 241 -3.74 0.80 16.42
N THR A 242 -3.22 0.38 17.58
CA THR A 242 -3.61 -0.88 18.21
C THR A 242 -5.08 -0.93 18.64
N TRP A 243 -5.73 0.24 18.78
CA TRP A 243 -7.17 0.34 19.04
C TRP A 243 -8.03 -0.01 17.80
N TRP A 244 -7.45 -0.09 16.61
CA TRP A 244 -8.12 -0.54 15.38
C TRP A 244 -8.23 -2.06 15.23
N CYS A 245 -7.56 -2.83 16.10
CA CYS A 245 -7.94 -4.23 16.21
C CYS A 245 -9.38 -4.27 16.73
N PRO A 246 -10.31 -4.97 16.07
CA PRO A 246 -11.65 -5.15 16.59
C PRO A 246 -11.50 -5.59 18.05
N ARG A 247 -12.06 -4.82 18.98
CA ARG A 247 -12.21 -5.28 20.37
C ARG A 247 -12.80 -6.67 20.23
N GLU A 248 -12.20 -7.64 20.87
CA GLU A 248 -12.67 -9.02 20.88
C GLU A 248 -14.20 -9.01 20.99
N GLN A 249 -14.88 -9.09 19.85
CA GLN A 249 -16.19 -9.69 19.86
C GLN A 249 -15.89 -11.11 20.32
N ALA A 250 -16.28 -11.43 21.53
CA ALA A 250 -16.14 -12.76 22.07
C ALA A 250 -16.71 -13.72 21.03
N LEU A 251 -15.80 -14.36 20.27
CA LEU A 251 -16.21 -15.33 19.28
C LEU A 251 -16.90 -16.46 20.04
N PRO A 252 -18.01 -16.98 19.53
CA PRO A 252 -18.62 -18.17 20.10
C PRO A 252 -17.54 -19.28 20.22
N PRO A 253 -17.63 -20.15 21.22
CA PRO A 253 -16.67 -21.22 21.39
C PRO A 253 -16.48 -22.01 20.09
N GLY A 254 -15.24 -22.05 19.57
CA GLY A 254 -14.89 -22.77 18.34
C GLY A 254 -14.47 -21.91 17.13
N GLN A 255 -14.49 -20.59 17.20
CA GLN A 255 -13.94 -19.72 16.16
C GLN A 255 -12.55 -19.20 16.53
N VAL A 256 -11.61 -19.29 15.58
CA VAL A 256 -10.22 -18.86 15.75
C VAL A 256 -10.10 -17.36 15.44
N THR A 257 -9.47 -16.61 16.33
CA THR A 257 -9.15 -15.18 16.14
C THR A 257 -8.28 -14.97 14.91
N PRO A 258 -8.55 -13.94 14.06
CA PRO A 258 -7.61 -13.53 13.02
C PRO A 258 -6.29 -13.08 13.64
N ALA A 259 -5.19 -13.42 12.99
CA ALA A 259 -3.85 -13.15 13.48
C ALA A 259 -3.63 -11.68 13.83
N ARG A 260 -3.04 -11.43 15.00
CA ARG A 260 -2.63 -10.10 15.47
C ARG A 260 -1.65 -9.47 14.47
N SER A 261 -1.77 -8.15 14.26
CA SER A 261 -0.75 -7.37 13.56
C SER A 261 0.59 -7.50 14.29
N SER A 262 1.62 -8.00 13.63
CA SER A 262 3.00 -7.83 14.11
C SER A 262 3.38 -6.36 13.85
N ALA A 263 3.46 -5.55 14.93
CA ALA A 263 4.20 -4.31 14.92
C ALA A 263 5.67 -4.69 15.14
N GLU A 264 6.52 -4.51 14.15
CA GLU A 264 7.97 -4.39 14.25
C GLU A 264 8.41 -3.02 13.75
#